data_5b307002f8ed12b617da530c5a457444
#
_entry.id   5b307002f8ed12b617da530c5a457444
#
_cell.length_a   1.000
_cell.length_b   1.000
_cell.length_c   1.000
_cell.angle_alpha   90.00
_cell.angle_beta   90.00
_cell.angle_gamma   90.00
#
_symmetry.space_group_name_H-M   'P 1'
#
loop_
_entity.id
_entity.type
_entity.pdbx_description
1 polymer ?
#
loop_
_entity_poly.entity_id
_entity_poly.type
_entity_poly.pdbx_seq_one_letter_code
_entity_poly.pdbx_strand_id
1 'polypeptide(L)'
;MKRLMMIATLLATMLFAGAPQLSAASLHSKREFRGAWIQTVNGQFTGMSTAAMQQTLRQQLDELQRDGVNAIIFQVRPECDALYESKIEPWSRFLTGVQGRAPMPYWDPLRWMITQCHRRGMELHAWINPFRAKTKTTNDLSFNHIAIRKPGSVFAYDGQLILNPGQPENREYICKIASDIVRRYDVDGFHIDDYFYPYPAAGQTIADDREYSLYNNGIKDRGDWRRYNVNLFMKQLSDSIHAVKPWVKFGVSPFGIYRNKSNSPAGSNTKGLQNYDDLYADVLLWVNNGWVDYCVPQLYWQIGHPTADYDELIRWWNRHAGNRPLYIGEDVERTVKFADPQNPNSHQLAAKRRLHNELNHVNGTVLWYAKSFCDNIGNYAAAMRDGYWKYPALQPKMSFIDDKAPKKPKHVKP
;
A
#
# COMPACT_ATOMS: atom_id res chain seq x y z
N MET A 1 -56.28 16.67 54.16
CA MET A 1 -54.81 16.85 53.84
C MET A 1 -54.04 15.53 53.56
N LYS A 2 -54.69 14.38 53.34
CA LYS A 2 -54.01 13.09 53.06
C LYS A 2 -54.14 12.59 51.59
N ARG A 3 -54.80 13.37 50.71
CA ARG A 3 -54.90 13.01 49.25
C ARG A 3 -54.03 13.81 48.28
N LEU A 4 -53.31 14.84 48.75
CA LEU A 4 -52.45 15.66 47.94
C LEU A 4 -50.98 15.20 47.98
N MET A 5 -50.60 14.31 48.90
CA MET A 5 -49.22 13.83 49.03
C MET A 5 -48.93 12.54 48.23
N MET A 6 -49.92 11.89 47.63
CA MET A 6 -49.73 10.65 46.83
C MET A 6 -49.55 10.89 45.34
N ILE A 7 -49.77 12.10 44.84
CA ILE A 7 -49.62 12.41 43.42
C ILE A 7 -48.24 12.98 43.12
N ALA A 8 -47.52 13.52 44.09
CA ALA A 8 -46.19 14.06 43.93
C ALA A 8 -45.08 12.98 43.88
N THR A 9 -45.35 11.77 44.38
CA THR A 9 -44.35 10.67 44.44
C THR A 9 -44.39 9.76 43.21
N LEU A 10 -45.43 9.82 42.35
CA LEU A 10 -45.54 9.05 41.12
C LEU A 10 -45.00 9.76 39.88
N LEU A 11 -44.72 11.08 39.95
CA LEU A 11 -44.11 11.82 38.81
C LEU A 11 -42.58 11.88 38.86
N ALA A 12 -41.95 11.47 39.96
CA ALA A 12 -40.49 11.46 40.09
C ALA A 12 -39.82 10.15 39.63
N THR A 13 -40.60 9.10 39.31
CA THR A 13 -40.06 7.78 38.88
C THR A 13 -40.17 7.49 37.39
N MET A 14 -40.68 8.43 36.57
CA MET A 14 -40.78 8.24 35.11
C MET A 14 -39.77 9.05 34.27
N LEU A 15 -38.77 9.65 34.87
CA LEU A 15 -37.75 10.45 34.16
C LEU A 15 -36.36 9.77 34.08
N PHE A 16 -36.26 8.46 34.43
CA PHE A 16 -35.03 7.68 34.31
C PHE A 16 -35.14 6.43 33.41
N ALA A 17 -36.14 6.40 32.52
CA ALA A 17 -36.22 5.33 31.53
C ALA A 17 -35.93 5.90 30.16
N GLY A 18 -34.69 5.69 29.66
CA GLY A 18 -34.40 5.85 28.26
C GLY A 18 -33.37 6.90 27.86
N ALA A 19 -32.26 7.03 28.58
CA ALA A 19 -31.04 7.42 27.86
C ALA A 19 -30.67 6.23 26.96
N PRO A 20 -30.58 6.39 25.62
CA PRO A 20 -30.01 5.34 24.83
C PRO A 20 -28.58 5.15 25.37
N GLN A 21 -28.29 3.97 25.92
CA GLN A 21 -26.92 3.53 26.03
C GLN A 21 -26.41 3.48 24.59
N LEU A 22 -25.75 4.56 24.16
CA LEU A 22 -24.81 4.48 23.07
C LEU A 22 -23.85 3.35 23.48
N SER A 23 -24.11 2.16 22.94
CA SER A 23 -23.14 1.09 22.91
C SER A 23 -21.87 1.76 22.42
N ALA A 24 -20.88 1.90 23.29
CA ALA A 24 -19.54 2.24 22.88
C ALA A 24 -19.14 1.14 21.92
N ALA A 25 -19.38 1.36 20.62
CA ALA A 25 -18.85 0.51 19.56
C ALA A 25 -17.37 0.34 19.93
N SER A 26 -16.95 -0.89 20.13
CA SER A 26 -15.61 -1.16 20.63
C SER A 26 -14.62 -0.42 19.76
N LEU A 27 -13.93 0.58 20.30
CA LEU A 27 -12.90 1.38 19.59
C LEU A 27 -11.77 0.52 19.02
N HIS A 28 -11.83 -0.80 19.18
CA HIS A 28 -10.81 -1.75 18.82
C HIS A 28 -11.37 -2.86 17.94
N SER A 29 -11.01 -2.86 16.68
CA SER A 29 -11.30 -3.97 15.77
C SER A 29 -10.48 -5.19 16.16
N LYS A 30 -11.12 -6.38 16.24
CA LYS A 30 -10.43 -7.66 16.43
C LYS A 30 -9.59 -8.05 15.21
N ARG A 31 -9.91 -7.51 14.04
CA ARG A 31 -9.22 -7.74 12.77
C ARG A 31 -9.00 -6.41 12.08
N GLU A 32 -7.76 -6.06 11.86
CA GLU A 32 -7.35 -4.82 11.21
C GLU A 32 -5.98 -5.04 10.57
N PHE A 33 -5.82 -4.64 9.30
CA PHE A 33 -4.51 -4.57 8.68
C PHE A 33 -3.78 -3.32 9.18
N ARG A 34 -2.66 -3.51 9.84
CA ARG A 34 -1.82 -2.45 10.40
C ARG A 34 -0.46 -2.52 9.75
N GLY A 35 -0.37 -1.93 8.57
CA GLY A 35 0.79 -2.01 7.71
C GLY A 35 1.73 -0.83 7.85
N ALA A 36 3.00 -1.03 7.47
CA ALA A 36 3.95 0.05 7.26
C ALA A 36 4.82 -0.25 6.03
N TRP A 37 5.04 0.78 5.19
CA TRP A 37 5.98 0.70 4.08
C TRP A 37 7.41 0.95 4.56
N ILE A 38 8.32 0.04 4.17
CA ILE A 38 9.76 0.23 4.25
C ILE A 38 10.28 0.37 2.83
N GLN A 39 10.47 1.62 2.39
CA GLN A 39 11.02 1.92 1.07
C GLN A 39 12.55 1.84 1.07
N THR A 40 13.10 1.58 -0.11
CA THR A 40 14.55 1.52 -0.32
C THR A 40 15.05 2.56 -1.33
N VAL A 41 14.18 2.94 -2.26
CA VAL A 41 14.48 3.88 -3.36
C VAL A 41 14.89 5.29 -2.90
N ASN A 42 14.56 5.69 -1.68
CA ASN A 42 14.99 6.96 -1.10
C ASN A 42 16.46 6.96 -0.61
N GLY A 43 17.12 5.80 -0.71
CA GLY A 43 18.53 5.67 -0.36
C GLY A 43 18.82 5.51 1.13
N GLN A 44 17.81 5.33 2.00
CA GLN A 44 18.01 5.26 3.46
C GLN A 44 18.98 4.15 3.91
N PHE A 45 19.17 3.10 3.09
CA PHE A 45 20.09 1.99 3.38
C PHE A 45 21.36 2.01 2.52
N THR A 46 21.44 2.92 1.55
CA THR A 46 22.54 2.95 0.59
C THR A 46 23.89 3.15 1.27
N GLY A 47 24.83 2.24 0.99
CA GLY A 47 26.18 2.31 1.54
C GLY A 47 26.33 1.86 3.00
N MET A 48 25.26 1.40 3.65
CA MET A 48 25.36 0.78 4.95
C MET A 48 26.10 -0.57 4.85
N SER A 49 26.89 -0.90 5.88
CA SER A 49 27.37 -2.27 6.02
C SER A 49 26.20 -3.24 6.27
N THR A 50 26.38 -4.51 5.95
CA THR A 50 25.39 -5.56 6.24
C THR A 50 24.92 -5.51 7.69
N ALA A 51 25.86 -5.41 8.63
CA ALA A 51 25.57 -5.36 10.07
C ALA A 51 24.75 -4.12 10.45
N ALA A 52 25.12 -2.94 9.94
CA ALA A 52 24.40 -1.68 10.21
C ALA A 52 22.97 -1.72 9.65
N MET A 53 22.78 -2.17 8.41
CA MET A 53 21.45 -2.29 7.81
C MET A 53 20.57 -3.29 8.59
N GLN A 54 21.10 -4.46 8.95
CA GLN A 54 20.37 -5.44 9.76
C GLN A 54 20.04 -4.90 11.16
N GLN A 55 20.90 -4.12 11.77
CA GLN A 55 20.62 -3.48 13.07
C GLN A 55 19.51 -2.44 12.94
N THR A 56 19.58 -1.56 11.95
CA THR A 56 18.55 -0.55 11.67
C THR A 56 17.19 -1.20 11.41
N LEU A 57 17.14 -2.22 10.56
CA LEU A 57 15.90 -2.94 10.26
C LEU A 57 15.35 -3.67 11.50
N ARG A 58 16.21 -4.30 12.35
CA ARG A 58 15.74 -4.91 13.60
C ARG A 58 15.10 -3.88 14.52
N GLN A 59 15.75 -2.74 14.73
CA GLN A 59 15.21 -1.66 15.57
C GLN A 59 13.85 -1.19 15.05
N GLN A 60 13.75 -0.88 13.75
CA GLN A 60 12.46 -0.50 13.14
C GLN A 60 11.39 -1.58 13.34
N LEU A 61 11.71 -2.86 13.12
CA LEU A 61 10.75 -3.95 13.28
C LEU A 61 10.31 -4.13 14.74
N ASP A 62 11.22 -3.97 15.72
CA ASP A 62 10.90 -4.03 17.15
C ASP A 62 9.99 -2.88 17.57
N GLU A 63 10.24 -1.67 17.08
CA GLU A 63 9.40 -0.49 17.32
C GLU A 63 8.02 -0.64 16.67
N LEU A 64 7.97 -1.04 15.41
CA LEU A 64 6.72 -1.27 14.68
C LEU A 64 5.86 -2.35 15.37
N GLN A 65 6.46 -3.46 15.80
CA GLN A 65 5.76 -4.50 16.54
C GLN A 65 5.21 -4.00 17.88
N ARG A 66 6.06 -3.31 18.66
CA ARG A 66 5.69 -2.71 19.96
C ARG A 66 4.49 -1.76 19.80
N ASP A 67 4.47 -1.00 18.71
CA ASP A 67 3.46 0.04 18.47
C ASP A 67 2.24 -0.49 17.67
N GLY A 68 2.12 -1.83 17.52
CA GLY A 68 0.92 -2.51 17.06
C GLY A 68 0.82 -2.82 15.57
N VAL A 69 1.89 -2.59 14.79
CA VAL A 69 1.98 -2.97 13.37
C VAL A 69 2.01 -4.50 13.24
N ASN A 70 1.27 -5.05 12.27
CA ASN A 70 1.17 -6.49 12.03
C ASN A 70 1.49 -6.92 10.59
N ALA A 71 1.90 -5.97 9.74
CA ALA A 71 2.35 -6.25 8.37
C ALA A 71 3.41 -5.25 7.91
N ILE A 72 4.40 -5.74 7.17
CA ILE A 72 5.45 -4.91 6.55
C ILE A 72 5.35 -5.05 5.04
N ILE A 73 5.30 -3.92 4.35
CA ILE A 73 5.40 -3.84 2.88
C ILE A 73 6.81 -3.36 2.55
N PHE A 74 7.68 -4.30 2.18
CA PHE A 74 9.12 -4.07 1.99
C PHE A 74 9.47 -3.95 0.51
N GLN A 75 10.06 -2.82 0.11
CA GLN A 75 10.47 -2.57 -1.28
C GLN A 75 11.71 -3.39 -1.63
N VAL A 76 11.53 -4.38 -2.49
CA VAL A 76 12.58 -5.33 -2.88
C VAL A 76 13.05 -5.17 -4.33
N ARG A 77 12.32 -4.40 -5.15
CA ARG A 77 12.65 -4.15 -6.56
C ARG A 77 12.33 -2.70 -6.95
N PRO A 78 13.25 -1.77 -6.68
CA PRO A 78 13.02 -0.33 -6.95
C PRO A 78 13.26 0.11 -8.40
N GLU A 79 14.24 -0.46 -9.13
CA GLU A 79 14.71 0.01 -10.44
C GLU A 79 15.06 -1.14 -11.39
N CYS A 80 14.22 -2.14 -11.60
CA CYS A 80 14.56 -3.38 -12.30
C CYS A 80 15.85 -4.01 -11.75
N ASP A 81 16.01 -3.95 -10.46
CA ASP A 81 17.12 -4.47 -9.68
C ASP A 81 16.60 -5.05 -8.35
N ALA A 82 17.39 -5.80 -7.63
CA ALA A 82 16.90 -6.65 -6.55
C ALA A 82 17.60 -6.38 -5.21
N LEU A 83 16.80 -6.34 -4.12
CA LEU A 83 17.28 -6.46 -2.74
C LEU A 83 17.08 -7.90 -2.24
N TYR A 84 17.29 -8.86 -3.11
CA TYR A 84 17.28 -10.31 -2.84
C TYR A 84 18.18 -11.01 -3.85
N GLU A 85 18.56 -12.24 -3.57
CA GLU A 85 19.33 -13.03 -4.54
C GLU A 85 18.49 -13.31 -5.78
N SER A 86 18.70 -12.54 -6.85
CA SER A 86 18.02 -12.72 -8.14
C SER A 86 18.97 -13.30 -9.18
N LYS A 87 18.48 -14.28 -9.97
CA LYS A 87 19.17 -14.77 -11.17
C LYS A 87 18.73 -14.04 -12.45
N ILE A 88 17.79 -13.09 -12.33
CA ILE A 88 17.15 -12.42 -13.46
C ILE A 88 17.60 -10.95 -13.54
N GLU A 89 17.68 -10.28 -12.39
CA GLU A 89 18.02 -8.86 -12.28
C GLU A 89 19.27 -8.64 -11.42
N PRO A 90 20.01 -7.53 -11.62
CA PRO A 90 21.20 -7.21 -10.83
C PRO A 90 20.83 -6.89 -9.37
N TRP A 91 21.79 -6.98 -8.46
CA TRP A 91 21.69 -6.41 -7.13
C TRP A 91 21.42 -4.90 -7.19
N SER A 92 20.55 -4.41 -6.35
CA SER A 92 20.20 -2.99 -6.30
C SER A 92 21.32 -2.13 -5.75
N ARG A 93 21.51 -0.95 -6.37
CA ARG A 93 22.43 0.09 -5.84
C ARG A 93 21.95 0.63 -4.49
N PHE A 94 20.67 0.56 -4.21
CA PHE A 94 20.11 1.00 -2.91
C PHE A 94 20.49 0.07 -1.75
N LEU A 95 21.08 -1.07 -2.03
CA LEU A 95 21.68 -1.96 -1.05
C LEU A 95 23.16 -1.65 -0.81
N THR A 96 23.95 -1.57 -1.90
CA THR A 96 25.42 -1.55 -1.81
C THR A 96 26.05 -0.25 -2.31
N GLY A 97 25.26 0.69 -2.81
CA GLY A 97 25.74 1.89 -3.48
C GLY A 97 26.10 1.68 -4.96
N VAL A 98 26.27 0.44 -5.42
CA VAL A 98 26.64 0.10 -6.80
C VAL A 98 25.72 -1.01 -7.32
N GLN A 99 25.01 -0.76 -8.42
CA GLN A 99 24.13 -1.76 -9.03
C GLN A 99 24.96 -2.95 -9.57
N GLY A 100 24.49 -4.15 -9.33
CA GLY A 100 25.15 -5.41 -9.71
C GLY A 100 26.14 -5.92 -8.68
N ARG A 101 26.51 -5.14 -7.66
CA ARG A 101 27.38 -5.57 -6.56
C ARG A 101 26.59 -6.31 -5.48
N ALA A 102 26.97 -7.55 -5.19
CA ALA A 102 26.41 -8.29 -4.07
C ALA A 102 26.84 -7.67 -2.71
N PRO A 103 26.02 -7.77 -1.65
CA PRO A 103 26.40 -7.29 -0.31
C PRO A 103 27.54 -8.13 0.28
N MET A 104 28.41 -7.46 1.04
CA MET A 104 29.53 -8.09 1.75
C MET A 104 29.56 -7.65 3.22
N PRO A 105 29.50 -8.56 4.21
CA PRO A 105 29.28 -10.02 4.04
C PRO A 105 27.99 -10.34 3.30
N TYR A 106 27.99 -11.45 2.53
CA TYR A 106 26.83 -11.87 1.75
C TYR A 106 25.63 -12.17 2.66
N TRP A 107 24.47 -11.69 2.26
CA TRP A 107 23.16 -11.98 2.84
C TRP A 107 22.06 -11.73 1.81
N ASP A 108 20.88 -12.31 2.05
CA ASP A 108 19.69 -12.07 1.25
C ASP A 108 18.71 -11.22 2.07
N PRO A 109 18.56 -9.91 1.76
CA PRO A 109 17.69 -9.02 2.52
C PRO A 109 16.24 -9.48 2.62
N LEU A 110 15.64 -9.96 1.53
CA LEU A 110 14.25 -10.41 1.53
C LEU A 110 14.07 -11.63 2.43
N ARG A 111 14.90 -12.65 2.29
CA ARG A 111 14.86 -13.86 3.14
C ARG A 111 15.02 -13.51 4.62
N TRP A 112 15.94 -12.61 4.91
CA TRP A 112 16.19 -12.17 6.27
C TRP A 112 14.97 -11.39 6.82
N MET A 113 14.38 -10.46 6.06
CA MET A 113 13.21 -9.69 6.45
C MET A 113 11.99 -10.58 6.72
N ILE A 114 11.73 -11.57 5.87
CA ILE A 114 10.66 -12.58 6.10
C ILE A 114 10.85 -13.23 7.46
N THR A 115 12.08 -13.74 7.72
CA THR A 115 12.40 -14.39 8.99
C THR A 115 12.18 -13.46 10.19
N GLN A 116 12.57 -12.18 10.06
CA GLN A 116 12.42 -11.21 11.15
C GLN A 116 10.95 -10.80 11.37
N CYS A 117 10.17 -10.67 10.31
CA CYS A 117 8.73 -10.38 10.40
C CYS A 117 7.97 -11.56 11.02
N HIS A 118 8.17 -12.77 10.52
CA HIS A 118 7.47 -13.97 11.02
C HIS A 118 7.79 -14.25 12.51
N ARG A 119 9.03 -14.05 12.95
CA ARG A 119 9.40 -14.15 14.39
C ARG A 119 8.63 -13.17 15.27
N ARG A 120 8.14 -12.07 14.72
CA ARG A 120 7.36 -11.04 15.42
C ARG A 120 5.85 -11.16 15.21
N GLY A 121 5.39 -12.21 14.50
CA GLY A 121 3.99 -12.39 14.16
C GLY A 121 3.47 -11.37 13.14
N MET A 122 4.37 -10.76 12.34
CA MET A 122 4.03 -9.83 11.28
C MET A 122 4.08 -10.51 9.91
N GLU A 123 3.15 -10.15 9.02
CA GLU A 123 3.24 -10.52 7.61
C GLU A 123 4.32 -9.71 6.89
N LEU A 124 4.93 -10.30 5.85
CA LEU A 124 5.79 -9.59 4.91
C LEU A 124 5.24 -9.64 3.50
N HIS A 125 4.97 -8.46 2.93
CA HIS A 125 4.57 -8.27 1.56
C HIS A 125 5.75 -7.72 0.75
N ALA A 126 6.18 -8.46 -0.28
CA ALA A 126 7.25 -8.03 -1.17
C ALA A 126 6.74 -6.96 -2.13
N TRP A 127 7.27 -5.75 -2.04
CA TRP A 127 6.87 -4.63 -2.89
C TRP A 127 7.86 -4.42 -4.04
N ILE A 128 7.33 -4.38 -5.25
CA ILE A 128 8.07 -4.02 -6.46
C ILE A 128 7.50 -2.77 -7.12
N ASN A 129 8.36 -1.95 -7.72
CA ASN A 129 7.94 -0.98 -8.73
C ASN A 129 7.92 -1.69 -10.09
N PRO A 130 6.74 -1.88 -10.72
CA PRO A 130 6.69 -2.77 -11.88
C PRO A 130 7.44 -2.23 -13.09
N PHE A 131 7.25 -0.97 -13.46
CA PHE A 131 7.76 -0.43 -14.73
C PHE A 131 8.93 0.54 -14.60
N ARG A 132 9.27 1.00 -13.40
CA ARG A 132 10.43 1.89 -13.23
C ARG A 132 11.73 1.12 -13.42
N ALA A 133 12.48 1.45 -14.47
CA ALA A 133 13.78 0.86 -14.75
C ALA A 133 14.95 1.71 -14.23
N LYS A 134 14.78 3.04 -14.12
CA LYS A 134 15.79 3.95 -13.59
C LYS A 134 15.13 5.21 -13.04
N THR A 135 15.56 5.67 -11.86
CA THR A 135 15.21 7.02 -11.35
C THR A 135 16.12 8.09 -11.94
N LYS A 136 15.78 9.35 -11.71
CA LYS A 136 16.62 10.50 -12.10
C LYS A 136 18.01 10.49 -11.45
N THR A 137 18.13 9.87 -10.26
CA THR A 137 19.36 9.88 -9.47
C THR A 137 20.32 8.72 -9.77
N THR A 138 19.92 7.78 -10.63
CA THR A 138 20.77 6.66 -11.04
C THR A 138 21.56 7.06 -12.27
N ASN A 139 22.88 7.09 -12.17
CA ASN A 139 23.77 7.42 -13.29
C ASN A 139 24.15 6.15 -14.07
N ASP A 140 24.66 5.14 -13.36
CA ASP A 140 25.22 3.95 -13.97
C ASP A 140 24.30 2.74 -13.80
N LEU A 141 24.11 1.99 -14.87
CA LEU A 141 23.37 0.74 -14.88
C LEU A 141 24.33 -0.44 -15.02
N SER A 142 24.08 -1.51 -14.31
CA SER A 142 24.84 -2.75 -14.44
C SER A 142 24.67 -3.35 -15.84
N PHE A 143 25.72 -4.01 -16.36
CA PHE A 143 25.71 -4.64 -17.70
C PHE A 143 24.59 -5.67 -17.88
N ASN A 144 24.13 -6.29 -16.79
CA ASN A 144 23.03 -7.26 -16.81
C ASN A 144 21.64 -6.64 -16.54
N HIS A 145 21.55 -5.31 -16.39
CA HIS A 145 20.29 -4.60 -16.25
C HIS A 145 19.47 -4.67 -17.56
N ILE A 146 18.12 -4.77 -17.45
CA ILE A 146 17.24 -4.94 -18.61
C ILE A 146 17.38 -3.81 -19.65
N ALA A 147 17.54 -2.56 -19.22
CA ALA A 147 17.72 -1.41 -20.12
C ALA A 147 19.04 -1.46 -20.89
N ILE A 148 20.07 -2.14 -20.39
CA ILE A 148 21.33 -2.38 -21.10
C ILE A 148 21.21 -3.59 -22.02
N ARG A 149 20.62 -4.68 -21.54
CA ARG A 149 20.49 -5.93 -22.33
C ARG A 149 19.45 -5.84 -23.44
N LYS A 150 18.41 -5.03 -23.26
CA LYS A 150 17.29 -4.82 -24.18
C LYS A 150 16.89 -3.35 -24.23
N PRO A 151 17.72 -2.46 -24.83
CA PRO A 151 17.44 -1.01 -24.83
C PRO A 151 16.07 -0.63 -25.38
N GLY A 152 15.55 -1.41 -26.35
CA GLY A 152 14.21 -1.19 -26.91
C GLY A 152 13.05 -1.54 -25.96
N SER A 153 13.31 -2.08 -24.77
CA SER A 153 12.26 -2.40 -23.78
C SER A 153 11.84 -1.19 -22.94
N VAL A 154 12.63 -0.11 -22.95
CA VAL A 154 12.42 1.09 -22.15
C VAL A 154 12.25 2.32 -23.01
N PHE A 155 11.58 3.32 -22.49
CA PHE A 155 11.62 4.69 -23.00
C PHE A 155 12.12 5.65 -21.92
N ALA A 156 12.75 6.74 -22.37
CA ALA A 156 13.17 7.81 -21.48
C ALA A 156 11.99 8.77 -21.22
N TYR A 157 11.84 9.21 -19.99
CA TYR A 157 10.82 10.17 -19.61
C TYR A 157 11.29 10.97 -18.39
N ASP A 158 11.42 12.28 -18.53
CA ASP A 158 11.78 13.19 -17.43
C ASP A 158 12.98 12.70 -16.61
N GLY A 159 14.08 12.31 -17.32
CA GLY A 159 15.32 11.81 -16.70
C GLY A 159 15.24 10.38 -16.12
N GLN A 160 14.12 9.71 -16.23
CA GLN A 160 13.92 8.33 -15.85
C GLN A 160 13.97 7.38 -17.05
N LEU A 161 14.10 6.08 -16.80
CA LEU A 161 13.80 5.03 -17.77
C LEU A 161 12.62 4.20 -17.27
N ILE A 162 11.67 3.98 -18.17
CA ILE A 162 10.43 3.26 -17.87
C ILE A 162 10.36 2.04 -18.80
N LEU A 163 10.16 0.83 -18.25
CA LEU A 163 9.75 -0.32 -19.05
C LEU A 163 8.41 0.01 -19.70
N ASN A 164 8.34 -0.15 -21.03
CA ASN A 164 7.13 0.20 -21.77
C ASN A 164 5.99 -0.80 -21.48
N PRO A 165 4.89 -0.39 -20.82
CA PRO A 165 3.77 -1.29 -20.52
C PRO A 165 3.04 -1.79 -21.78
N GLY A 166 3.18 -1.06 -22.89
CA GLY A 166 2.64 -1.43 -24.21
C GLY A 166 3.29 -2.65 -24.82
N GLN A 167 4.49 -3.06 -24.37
CA GLN A 167 5.19 -4.25 -24.87
C GLN A 167 4.75 -5.51 -24.10
N PRO A 168 4.21 -6.53 -24.78
CA PRO A 168 3.84 -7.82 -24.14
C PRO A 168 5.00 -8.45 -23.37
N GLU A 169 6.20 -8.44 -23.95
CA GLU A 169 7.40 -9.05 -23.37
C GLU A 169 7.81 -8.41 -22.03
N ASN A 170 7.54 -7.13 -21.85
CA ASN A 170 7.82 -6.43 -20.59
C ASN A 170 6.85 -6.86 -19.49
N ARG A 171 5.57 -7.04 -19.82
CA ARG A 171 4.57 -7.57 -18.87
C ARG A 171 4.91 -8.99 -18.45
N GLU A 172 5.26 -9.85 -19.40
CA GLU A 172 5.71 -11.23 -19.13
C GLU A 172 6.99 -11.25 -18.28
N TYR A 173 7.94 -10.35 -18.55
CA TYR A 173 9.16 -10.22 -17.77
C TYR A 173 8.88 -9.91 -16.30
N ILE A 174 7.97 -8.96 -16.02
CA ILE A 174 7.60 -8.62 -14.64
C ILE A 174 6.86 -9.77 -13.98
N CYS A 175 5.95 -10.45 -14.69
CA CYS A 175 5.26 -11.64 -14.19
C CYS A 175 6.24 -12.78 -13.84
N LYS A 176 7.31 -12.95 -14.64
CA LYS A 176 8.39 -13.90 -14.34
C LYS A 176 9.14 -13.55 -13.05
N ILE A 177 9.42 -12.25 -12.83
CA ILE A 177 10.03 -11.76 -11.58
C ILE A 177 9.13 -12.08 -10.38
N ALA A 178 7.85 -11.76 -10.47
CA ALA A 178 6.88 -12.03 -9.40
C ALA A 178 6.79 -13.53 -9.09
N SER A 179 6.68 -14.37 -10.14
CA SER A 179 6.65 -15.83 -9.98
C SER A 179 7.94 -16.38 -9.35
N ASP A 180 9.11 -15.80 -9.66
CA ASP A 180 10.39 -16.20 -9.04
C ASP A 180 10.41 -15.85 -7.55
N ILE A 181 10.00 -14.62 -7.19
CA ILE A 181 9.91 -14.20 -5.79
C ILE A 181 8.94 -15.12 -5.01
N VAL A 182 7.70 -15.26 -5.48
CA VAL A 182 6.67 -16.05 -4.80
C VAL A 182 7.07 -17.51 -4.65
N ARG A 183 7.72 -18.11 -5.66
CA ARG A 183 8.19 -19.49 -5.61
C ARG A 183 9.29 -19.73 -4.58
N ARG A 184 10.25 -18.80 -4.51
CA ARG A 184 11.49 -19.00 -3.74
C ARG A 184 11.43 -18.49 -2.31
N TYR A 185 10.51 -17.56 -2.03
CA TYR A 185 10.40 -16.90 -0.74
C TYR A 185 9.05 -17.16 -0.10
N ASP A 186 9.03 -17.20 1.22
CA ASP A 186 7.83 -17.41 2.03
C ASP A 186 7.17 -16.05 2.35
N VAL A 187 6.85 -15.32 1.29
CA VAL A 187 6.13 -14.04 1.41
C VAL A 187 4.64 -14.28 1.67
N ASP A 188 4.04 -13.46 2.52
CA ASP A 188 2.59 -13.50 2.82
C ASP A 188 1.80 -12.72 1.76
N GLY A 189 2.44 -11.73 1.14
CA GLY A 189 1.85 -10.93 0.09
C GLY A 189 2.87 -10.45 -0.94
N PHE A 190 2.32 -10.07 -2.09
CA PHE A 190 3.03 -9.39 -3.17
C PHE A 190 2.35 -8.04 -3.40
N HIS A 191 3.11 -6.96 -3.52
CA HIS A 191 2.58 -5.61 -3.56
C HIS A 191 3.20 -4.80 -4.69
N ILE A 192 2.37 -4.00 -5.37
CA ILE A 192 2.82 -3.00 -6.33
C ILE A 192 2.25 -1.62 -5.98
N ASP A 193 2.96 -0.58 -6.36
CA ASP A 193 2.53 0.81 -6.19
C ASP A 193 1.82 1.37 -7.44
N ASP A 194 1.77 2.68 -7.57
CA ASP A 194 1.04 3.42 -8.60
C ASP A 194 1.89 3.84 -9.82
N TYR A 195 3.13 3.36 -9.93
CA TYR A 195 4.02 3.70 -11.04
C TYR A 195 3.82 2.76 -12.24
N PHE A 196 2.65 2.88 -12.93
CA PHE A 196 2.35 2.15 -14.17
C PHE A 196 2.95 2.87 -15.37
N TYR A 197 2.30 3.93 -15.85
CA TYR A 197 2.91 4.96 -16.69
C TYR A 197 3.49 6.06 -15.81
N PRO A 198 4.46 6.86 -16.31
CA PRO A 198 5.06 7.92 -15.49
C PRO A 198 4.05 9.02 -15.17
N TYR A 199 4.23 9.67 -14.02
CA TYR A 199 3.48 10.87 -13.69
C TYR A 199 3.68 11.95 -14.76
N PRO A 200 2.62 12.65 -15.19
CA PRO A 200 2.73 13.72 -16.17
C PRO A 200 3.76 14.78 -15.77
N ALA A 201 4.68 15.10 -16.66
CA ALA A 201 5.66 16.16 -16.47
C ALA A 201 5.58 17.17 -17.63
N ALA A 202 5.72 18.45 -17.31
CA ALA A 202 5.59 19.52 -18.30
C ALA A 202 6.59 19.34 -19.45
N GLY A 203 6.11 19.46 -20.69
CA GLY A 203 6.91 19.30 -21.90
C GLY A 203 7.38 17.88 -22.21
N GLN A 204 6.92 16.87 -21.45
CA GLN A 204 7.26 15.47 -21.68
C GLN A 204 6.12 14.73 -22.40
N THR A 205 6.51 13.86 -23.34
CA THR A 205 5.60 12.93 -24.05
C THR A 205 6.04 11.51 -23.82
N ILE A 206 5.10 10.59 -23.67
CA ILE A 206 5.38 9.17 -23.54
C ILE A 206 5.73 8.63 -24.93
N ALA A 207 6.94 8.12 -25.09
CA ALA A 207 7.47 7.61 -26.36
C ALA A 207 7.03 6.14 -26.61
N ASP A 208 5.74 5.95 -26.90
CA ASP A 208 5.15 4.62 -27.15
C ASP A 208 4.44 4.50 -28.52
N ASP A 209 4.79 5.36 -29.50
CA ASP A 209 4.16 5.38 -30.82
C ASP A 209 4.37 4.09 -31.59
N ARG A 210 5.59 3.54 -31.52
CA ARG A 210 5.94 2.28 -32.17
C ARG A 210 5.09 1.13 -31.62
N GLU A 211 4.99 1.02 -30.30
CA GLU A 211 4.24 -0.04 -29.63
C GLU A 211 2.74 0.09 -29.90
N TYR A 212 2.23 1.30 -29.92
CA TYR A 212 0.84 1.55 -30.32
C TYR A 212 0.59 1.11 -31.76
N SER A 213 1.48 1.42 -32.68
CA SER A 213 1.34 1.00 -34.08
C SER A 213 1.35 -0.53 -34.23
N LEU A 214 2.15 -1.23 -33.42
CA LEU A 214 2.28 -2.70 -33.49
C LEU A 214 1.20 -3.44 -32.70
N TYR A 215 0.72 -2.89 -31.58
CA TYR A 215 -0.07 -3.63 -30.58
C TYR A 215 -1.38 -2.92 -30.19
N ASN A 216 -1.92 -2.01 -31.04
CA ASN A 216 -3.15 -1.28 -30.69
C ASN A 216 -4.41 -2.17 -30.61
N ASN A 217 -4.40 -3.37 -31.20
CA ASN A 217 -5.51 -4.32 -31.20
C ASN A 217 -6.86 -3.68 -31.66
N GLY A 218 -6.81 -2.69 -32.55
CA GLY A 218 -7.98 -1.96 -33.02
C GLY A 218 -8.47 -0.85 -32.06
N ILE A 219 -7.82 -0.63 -30.95
CA ILE A 219 -8.15 0.45 -30.00
C ILE A 219 -7.64 1.79 -30.56
N LYS A 220 -8.57 2.70 -30.88
CA LYS A 220 -8.26 3.98 -31.55
C LYS A 220 -7.75 5.05 -30.60
N ASP A 221 -8.28 5.11 -29.37
CA ASP A 221 -7.83 6.06 -28.36
C ASP A 221 -6.55 5.57 -27.68
N ARG A 222 -5.54 6.46 -27.61
CA ARG A 222 -4.24 6.14 -27.03
C ARG A 222 -4.32 5.89 -25.52
N GLY A 223 -5.15 6.65 -24.82
CA GLY A 223 -5.36 6.49 -23.37
C GLY A 223 -6.04 5.17 -23.05
N ASP A 224 -7.05 4.79 -23.85
CA ASP A 224 -7.72 3.49 -23.72
C ASP A 224 -6.77 2.32 -24.00
N TRP A 225 -5.88 2.46 -24.99
CA TRP A 225 -4.87 1.45 -25.27
C TRP A 225 -3.85 1.32 -24.14
N ARG A 226 -3.41 2.42 -23.55
CA ARG A 226 -2.52 2.39 -22.37
C ARG A 226 -3.20 1.70 -21.19
N ARG A 227 -4.45 2.06 -20.88
CA ARG A 227 -5.25 1.39 -19.84
C ARG A 227 -5.43 -0.10 -20.12
N TYR A 228 -5.74 -0.46 -21.35
CA TYR A 228 -5.85 -1.85 -21.76
C TYR A 228 -4.56 -2.63 -21.45
N ASN A 229 -3.38 -2.11 -21.75
CA ASN A 229 -2.10 -2.75 -21.45
C ASN A 229 -1.83 -2.89 -19.96
N VAL A 230 -2.16 -1.86 -19.17
CA VAL A 230 -2.05 -1.93 -17.71
C VAL A 230 -3.04 -2.95 -17.14
N ASN A 231 -4.26 -3.00 -17.65
CA ASN A 231 -5.27 -3.99 -17.24
C ASN A 231 -4.83 -5.42 -17.57
N LEU A 232 -4.28 -5.66 -18.77
CA LEU A 232 -3.69 -6.96 -19.12
C LEU A 232 -2.56 -7.35 -18.15
N PHE A 233 -1.65 -6.40 -17.85
CA PHE A 233 -0.58 -6.63 -16.89
C PHE A 233 -1.12 -7.02 -15.52
N MET A 234 -2.11 -6.31 -14.99
CA MET A 234 -2.68 -6.59 -13.67
C MET A 234 -3.29 -7.99 -13.60
N LYS A 235 -4.03 -8.37 -14.63
CA LYS A 235 -4.59 -9.74 -14.71
C LYS A 235 -3.49 -10.79 -14.81
N GLN A 236 -2.53 -10.62 -15.71
CA GLN A 236 -1.40 -11.54 -15.90
C GLN A 236 -0.57 -11.70 -14.63
N LEU A 237 -0.34 -10.60 -13.90
CA LEU A 237 0.41 -10.60 -12.65
C LEU A 237 -0.34 -11.37 -11.55
N SER A 238 -1.65 -11.13 -11.40
CA SER A 238 -2.52 -11.88 -10.48
C SER A 238 -2.48 -13.38 -10.78
N ASP A 239 -2.72 -13.75 -12.04
CA ASP A 239 -2.70 -15.15 -12.48
C ASP A 239 -1.33 -15.81 -12.21
N SER A 240 -0.24 -15.07 -12.45
CA SER A 240 1.13 -15.56 -12.25
C SER A 240 1.49 -15.81 -10.79
N ILE A 241 1.02 -14.94 -9.88
CA ILE A 241 1.22 -15.07 -8.44
C ILE A 241 0.43 -16.28 -7.91
N HIS A 242 -0.87 -16.32 -8.20
CA HIS A 242 -1.77 -17.35 -7.67
C HIS A 242 -1.54 -18.73 -8.27
N ALA A 243 -1.03 -18.81 -9.52
CA ALA A 243 -0.60 -20.08 -10.10
C ALA A 243 0.60 -20.71 -9.35
N VAL A 244 1.44 -19.91 -8.70
CA VAL A 244 2.59 -20.39 -7.92
C VAL A 244 2.17 -20.71 -6.49
N LYS A 245 1.52 -19.77 -5.80
CA LYS A 245 1.00 -19.91 -4.43
C LYS A 245 -0.35 -19.22 -4.30
N PRO A 246 -1.46 -19.93 -4.35
CA PRO A 246 -2.80 -19.35 -4.35
C PRO A 246 -3.17 -18.60 -3.06
N TRP A 247 -2.41 -18.80 -1.99
CA TRP A 247 -2.63 -18.12 -0.70
C TRP A 247 -1.83 -16.82 -0.53
N VAL A 248 -0.90 -16.50 -1.43
CA VAL A 248 -0.14 -15.24 -1.38
C VAL A 248 -1.05 -14.10 -1.84
N LYS A 249 -1.24 -13.13 -0.97
CA LYS A 249 -2.10 -11.95 -1.23
C LYS A 249 -1.47 -11.05 -2.28
N PHE A 250 -2.24 -10.63 -3.27
CA PHE A 250 -1.78 -9.64 -4.24
C PHE A 250 -2.46 -8.28 -3.99
N GLY A 251 -1.69 -7.26 -3.67
CA GLY A 251 -2.19 -5.91 -3.38
C GLY A 251 -1.62 -4.83 -4.25
N VAL A 252 -2.38 -3.74 -4.35
CA VAL A 252 -1.99 -2.52 -5.06
C VAL A 252 -2.19 -1.29 -4.20
N SER A 253 -1.22 -0.35 -4.24
CA SER A 253 -1.40 0.99 -3.66
C SER A 253 -1.48 2.04 -4.77
N PRO A 254 -2.69 2.29 -5.30
CA PRO A 254 -2.89 3.29 -6.35
C PRO A 254 -2.79 4.71 -5.79
N PHE A 255 -2.61 5.68 -6.66
CA PHE A 255 -2.76 7.10 -6.32
C PHE A 255 -4.13 7.36 -5.66
N GLY A 256 -4.23 8.35 -4.76
CA GLY A 256 -5.41 8.55 -3.93
C GLY A 256 -6.69 8.95 -4.67
N ILE A 257 -6.58 9.57 -5.86
CA ILE A 257 -7.72 9.97 -6.67
C ILE A 257 -7.89 9.00 -7.84
N TYR A 258 -9.05 8.31 -7.91
CA TYR A 258 -9.37 7.48 -9.07
C TYR A 258 -9.69 8.33 -10.30
N ARG A 259 -10.72 9.17 -10.21
CA ARG A 259 -11.12 10.20 -11.20
C ARG A 259 -11.73 11.39 -10.48
N ASN A 260 -11.56 12.59 -11.04
CA ASN A 260 -12.26 13.77 -10.59
C ASN A 260 -13.71 13.78 -11.08
N LYS A 261 -14.62 14.34 -10.31
CA LYS A 261 -16.03 14.46 -10.67
C LYS A 261 -16.24 15.25 -11.95
N SER A 262 -15.35 16.17 -12.28
CA SER A 262 -15.36 16.92 -13.56
C SER A 262 -15.13 16.03 -14.78
N ASN A 263 -14.41 14.92 -14.63
CA ASN A 263 -14.07 13.98 -15.71
C ASN A 263 -15.01 12.77 -15.75
N SER A 264 -15.70 12.46 -14.64
CA SER A 264 -16.64 11.36 -14.55
C SER A 264 -17.68 11.60 -13.45
N PRO A 265 -18.99 11.41 -13.71
CA PRO A 265 -20.02 11.55 -12.68
C PRO A 265 -19.78 10.67 -11.45
N ALA A 266 -19.13 9.50 -11.63
CA ALA A 266 -18.76 8.58 -10.56
C ALA A 266 -17.45 8.98 -9.84
N GLY A 267 -16.76 10.04 -10.26
CA GLY A 267 -15.53 10.52 -9.65
C GLY A 267 -15.74 11.18 -8.30
N SER A 268 -14.65 11.35 -7.55
CA SER A 268 -14.62 12.11 -6.30
C SER A 268 -14.65 13.62 -6.56
N ASN A 269 -15.12 14.40 -5.58
CA ASN A 269 -15.12 15.84 -5.64
C ASN A 269 -13.71 16.42 -5.41
N THR A 270 -12.83 16.14 -6.36
CA THR A 270 -11.40 16.48 -6.33
C THR A 270 -10.97 17.21 -7.61
N LYS A 271 -9.75 17.76 -7.61
CA LYS A 271 -9.14 18.47 -8.75
C LYS A 271 -7.64 18.17 -8.83
N GLY A 272 -7.27 16.89 -8.71
CA GLY A 272 -5.86 16.46 -8.74
C GLY A 272 -5.58 15.49 -9.88
N LEU A 273 -4.35 15.00 -9.93
CA LEU A 273 -3.92 13.91 -10.78
C LEU A 273 -4.78 12.66 -10.52
N GLN A 274 -5.06 11.87 -11.54
CA GLN A 274 -6.02 10.79 -11.52
C GLN A 274 -5.37 9.45 -11.94
N ASN A 275 -5.78 8.36 -11.29
CA ASN A 275 -5.36 7.03 -11.73
C ASN A 275 -5.78 6.74 -13.17
N TYR A 276 -7.08 6.90 -13.45
CA TYR A 276 -7.68 6.47 -14.72
C TYR A 276 -7.19 7.28 -15.91
N ASP A 277 -7.22 8.63 -15.80
CA ASP A 277 -6.97 9.50 -16.94
C ASP A 277 -5.47 9.82 -17.11
N ASP A 278 -4.72 9.96 -16.01
CA ASP A 278 -3.33 10.44 -16.05
C ASP A 278 -2.31 9.30 -15.94
N LEU A 279 -2.60 8.26 -15.14
CA LEU A 279 -1.71 7.11 -14.91
C LEU A 279 -2.16 5.85 -15.68
N TYR A 280 -3.27 5.94 -16.41
CA TYR A 280 -3.86 4.86 -17.21
C TYR A 280 -4.15 3.60 -16.38
N ALA A 281 -4.56 3.79 -15.12
CA ALA A 281 -4.80 2.75 -14.13
C ALA A 281 -6.29 2.64 -13.78
N ASP A 282 -6.96 1.60 -14.30
CA ASP A 282 -8.37 1.33 -14.01
C ASP A 282 -8.53 0.45 -12.76
N VAL A 283 -8.24 1.05 -11.61
CA VAL A 283 -8.23 0.35 -10.31
C VAL A 283 -9.58 -0.28 -9.98
N LEU A 284 -10.69 0.39 -10.32
CA LEU A 284 -12.02 -0.16 -10.06
C LEU A 284 -12.29 -1.45 -10.87
N LEU A 285 -11.80 -1.51 -12.11
CA LEU A 285 -11.87 -2.73 -12.90
C LEU A 285 -11.15 -3.88 -12.20
N TRP A 286 -9.96 -3.64 -11.65
CA TRP A 286 -9.17 -4.69 -11.00
C TRP A 286 -9.81 -5.19 -9.71
N VAL A 287 -10.31 -4.27 -8.88
CA VAL A 287 -11.02 -4.60 -7.64
C VAL A 287 -12.30 -5.38 -7.92
N ASN A 288 -13.13 -4.91 -8.88
CA ASN A 288 -14.42 -5.53 -9.20
C ASN A 288 -14.27 -6.92 -9.85
N ASN A 289 -13.21 -7.13 -10.64
CA ASN A 289 -12.92 -8.45 -11.24
C ASN A 289 -12.11 -9.37 -10.32
N GLY A 290 -11.71 -8.89 -9.12
CA GLY A 290 -10.93 -9.69 -8.19
C GLY A 290 -9.51 -10.00 -8.65
N TRP A 291 -8.93 -9.13 -9.50
CA TRP A 291 -7.53 -9.27 -9.93
C TRP A 291 -6.55 -8.81 -8.86
N VAL A 292 -7.02 -8.09 -7.86
CA VAL A 292 -6.27 -7.77 -6.65
C VAL A 292 -7.01 -8.29 -5.43
N ASP A 293 -6.27 -8.69 -4.39
CA ASP A 293 -6.83 -9.21 -3.16
C ASP A 293 -7.07 -8.11 -2.12
N TYR A 294 -6.35 -6.99 -2.21
CA TYR A 294 -6.57 -5.80 -1.41
C TYR A 294 -6.12 -4.53 -2.13
N CYS A 295 -6.70 -3.41 -1.76
CA CYS A 295 -6.40 -2.09 -2.32
C CYS A 295 -5.98 -1.12 -1.22
N VAL A 296 -4.92 -0.34 -1.47
CA VAL A 296 -4.37 0.63 -0.51
C VAL A 296 -4.24 2.01 -1.18
N PRO A 297 -5.33 2.74 -1.45
CA PRO A 297 -5.21 4.08 -2.03
C PRO A 297 -4.38 5.00 -1.13
N GLN A 298 -3.47 5.77 -1.74
CA GLN A 298 -2.53 6.65 -1.05
C GLN A 298 -3.22 7.99 -0.73
N LEU A 299 -3.91 8.08 0.43
CA LEU A 299 -4.60 9.29 0.87
C LEU A 299 -3.67 10.21 1.67
N TYR A 300 -2.63 10.72 1.02
CA TYR A 300 -1.54 11.47 1.65
C TYR A 300 -1.85 12.96 1.92
N TRP A 301 -3.12 13.36 1.88
CA TRP A 301 -3.55 14.73 2.13
C TRP A 301 -4.16 14.90 3.53
N GLN A 302 -4.32 16.14 3.92
CA GLN A 302 -5.05 16.51 5.14
C GLN A 302 -6.56 16.53 4.89
N ILE A 303 -7.34 16.41 5.96
CA ILE A 303 -8.75 16.77 5.98
C ILE A 303 -8.83 18.28 5.70
N GLY A 304 -9.74 18.68 4.82
CA GLY A 304 -9.88 20.05 4.37
C GLY A 304 -8.89 20.49 3.28
N HIS A 305 -8.20 19.54 2.61
CA HIS A 305 -7.35 19.88 1.47
C HIS A 305 -8.21 20.38 0.29
N PRO A 306 -7.90 21.56 -0.32
CA PRO A 306 -8.82 22.23 -1.27
C PRO A 306 -9.09 21.45 -2.56
N THR A 307 -8.19 20.54 -2.96
CA THR A 307 -8.30 19.80 -4.23
C THR A 307 -8.28 18.27 -4.07
N ALA A 308 -7.98 17.78 -2.87
CA ALA A 308 -7.87 16.35 -2.58
C ALA A 308 -8.17 16.10 -1.10
N ASP A 309 -9.38 16.47 -0.65
CA ASP A 309 -9.77 16.33 0.74
C ASP A 309 -9.78 14.85 1.18
N TYR A 310 -9.08 14.57 2.28
CA TYR A 310 -9.01 13.23 2.85
C TYR A 310 -10.39 12.66 3.20
N ASP A 311 -11.30 13.47 3.78
CA ASP A 311 -12.65 13.01 4.14
C ASP A 311 -13.46 12.63 2.90
N GLU A 312 -13.44 13.46 1.84
CA GLU A 312 -14.05 13.12 0.56
C GLU A 312 -13.49 11.80 0.00
N LEU A 313 -12.18 11.67 -0.03
CA LEU A 313 -11.50 10.53 -0.64
C LEU A 313 -11.73 9.22 0.12
N ILE A 314 -11.62 9.20 1.45
CA ILE A 314 -11.83 7.97 2.22
C ILE A 314 -13.29 7.49 2.09
N ARG A 315 -14.26 8.41 2.10
CA ARG A 315 -15.68 8.07 1.89
C ARG A 315 -15.94 7.59 0.46
N TRP A 316 -15.27 8.19 -0.52
CA TRP A 316 -15.37 7.76 -1.91
C TRP A 316 -14.84 6.34 -2.07
N TRP A 317 -13.64 6.05 -1.60
CA TRP A 317 -13.05 4.70 -1.66
C TRP A 317 -13.89 3.67 -0.89
N ASN A 318 -14.39 4.02 0.29
CA ASN A 318 -15.27 3.14 1.06
C ASN A 318 -16.53 2.70 0.27
N ARG A 319 -17.10 3.58 -0.56
CA ARG A 319 -18.25 3.25 -1.42
C ARG A 319 -17.87 2.41 -2.64
N HIS A 320 -16.62 2.44 -3.08
CA HIS A 320 -16.16 1.83 -4.33
C HIS A 320 -15.19 0.65 -4.14
N ALA A 321 -14.88 0.27 -2.90
CA ALA A 321 -13.95 -0.83 -2.59
C ALA A 321 -14.43 -2.20 -3.09
N GLY A 322 -15.69 -2.33 -3.47
CA GLY A 322 -16.27 -3.60 -3.92
C GLY A 322 -16.20 -4.66 -2.83
N ASN A 323 -15.85 -5.89 -3.22
CA ASN A 323 -15.73 -7.03 -2.30
C ASN A 323 -14.28 -7.30 -1.85
N ARG A 324 -13.38 -6.34 -2.03
CA ARG A 324 -11.96 -6.46 -1.64
C ARG A 324 -11.66 -5.62 -0.41
N PRO A 325 -10.84 -6.11 0.53
CA PRO A 325 -10.37 -5.32 1.65
C PRO A 325 -9.76 -4.00 1.20
N LEU A 326 -10.20 -2.91 1.83
CA LEU A 326 -9.70 -1.56 1.65
C LEU A 326 -8.83 -1.19 2.85
N TYR A 327 -7.56 -0.89 2.61
CA TYR A 327 -6.66 -0.30 3.60
C TYR A 327 -6.33 1.11 3.15
N ILE A 328 -6.19 2.04 4.08
CA ILE A 328 -5.91 3.43 3.74
C ILE A 328 -4.42 3.69 3.90
N GLY A 329 -3.78 4.14 2.81
CA GLY A 329 -2.41 4.65 2.85
C GLY A 329 -2.40 6.03 3.49
N GLU A 330 -1.70 6.19 4.60
CA GLU A 330 -1.62 7.46 5.35
C GLU A 330 -0.19 7.96 5.47
N ASP A 331 0.00 9.25 5.19
CA ASP A 331 1.26 9.95 5.42
C ASP A 331 1.32 10.44 6.87
N VAL A 332 2.24 9.87 7.63
CA VAL A 332 2.47 10.19 9.06
C VAL A 332 2.84 11.66 9.25
N GLU A 333 3.79 12.15 8.45
CA GLU A 333 4.32 13.52 8.56
C GLU A 333 3.25 14.56 8.23
N ARG A 334 2.48 14.33 7.16
CA ARG A 334 1.38 15.24 6.79
C ARG A 334 0.24 15.20 7.79
N THR A 335 -0.05 14.03 8.38
CA THR A 335 -1.11 13.93 9.40
C THR A 335 -0.79 14.78 10.62
N VAL A 336 0.47 14.81 11.06
CA VAL A 336 0.86 15.62 12.24
C VAL A 336 1.14 17.08 11.91
N LYS A 337 1.40 17.41 10.65
CA LYS A 337 1.69 18.78 10.19
C LYS A 337 0.47 19.70 10.22
N PHE A 338 -0.73 19.17 10.04
CA PHE A 338 -1.96 19.95 9.93
C PHE A 338 -2.83 19.80 11.18
N ALA A 339 -3.43 20.91 11.62
CA ALA A 339 -4.35 20.92 12.74
C ALA A 339 -5.65 20.17 12.42
N ASP A 340 -6.27 19.54 13.43
CA ASP A 340 -7.60 18.98 13.35
C ASP A 340 -8.61 20.13 13.16
N PRO A 341 -9.46 20.12 12.10
CA PRO A 341 -10.45 21.16 11.89
C PRO A 341 -11.43 21.39 13.06
N GLN A 342 -11.65 20.34 13.89
CA GLN A 342 -12.53 20.41 15.05
C GLN A 342 -11.78 20.69 16.37
N ASN A 343 -10.45 20.55 16.38
CA ASN A 343 -9.60 20.82 17.53
C ASN A 343 -8.26 21.40 17.10
N PRO A 344 -8.16 22.72 16.90
CA PRO A 344 -6.95 23.38 16.37
C PRO A 344 -5.69 23.20 17.21
N ASN A 345 -5.82 22.74 18.47
CA ASN A 345 -4.69 22.48 19.37
C ASN A 345 -4.11 21.04 19.20
N SER A 346 -4.69 20.23 18.31
CA SER A 346 -4.22 18.88 18.01
C SER A 346 -4.02 18.67 16.51
N HIS A 347 -3.20 17.69 16.15
CA HIS A 347 -3.06 17.26 14.76
C HIS A 347 -4.20 16.31 14.33
N GLN A 348 -4.27 15.97 13.04
CA GLN A 348 -5.43 15.32 12.42
C GLN A 348 -5.57 13.81 12.71
N LEU A 349 -4.67 13.17 13.47
CA LEU A 349 -4.75 11.73 13.71
C LEU A 349 -6.11 11.31 14.28
N ALA A 350 -6.59 11.98 15.34
CA ALA A 350 -7.86 11.64 15.97
C ALA A 350 -9.05 11.77 15.00
N ALA A 351 -9.06 12.82 14.18
CA ALA A 351 -10.09 13.04 13.16
C ALA A 351 -10.08 11.92 12.09
N LYS A 352 -8.91 11.58 11.57
CA LYS A 352 -8.77 10.48 10.60
C LYS A 352 -9.20 9.14 11.19
N ARG A 353 -8.83 8.84 12.44
CA ARG A 353 -9.24 7.59 13.11
C ARG A 353 -10.75 7.54 13.38
N ARG A 354 -11.40 8.66 13.64
CA ARG A 354 -12.88 8.71 13.69
C ARG A 354 -13.49 8.28 12.35
N LEU A 355 -12.99 8.83 11.23
CA LEU A 355 -13.45 8.44 9.89
C LEU A 355 -13.27 6.95 9.61
N HIS A 356 -12.12 6.36 9.96
CA HIS A 356 -11.91 4.92 9.84
C HIS A 356 -12.95 4.10 10.59
N ASN A 357 -13.29 4.51 11.82
CA ASN A 357 -14.24 3.78 12.65
C ASN A 357 -15.71 3.93 12.18
N GLU A 358 -16.04 4.99 11.45
CA GLU A 358 -17.36 5.22 10.86
C GLU A 358 -17.61 4.41 9.58
N LEU A 359 -16.55 3.93 8.92
CA LEU A 359 -16.62 3.39 7.56
C LEU A 359 -16.47 1.86 7.56
N ASN A 360 -17.49 1.17 7.08
CA ASN A 360 -17.60 -0.30 7.18
C ASN A 360 -16.62 -1.08 6.30
N HIS A 361 -16.15 -0.50 5.20
CA HIS A 361 -15.23 -1.15 4.26
C HIS A 361 -13.76 -0.80 4.49
N VAL A 362 -13.45 0.09 5.45
CA VAL A 362 -12.08 0.40 5.82
C VAL A 362 -11.59 -0.67 6.80
N ASN A 363 -10.73 -1.56 6.30
CA ASN A 363 -10.27 -2.74 7.04
C ASN A 363 -8.86 -2.58 7.61
N GLY A 364 -8.24 -1.42 7.45
CA GLY A 364 -6.92 -1.15 7.98
C GLY A 364 -6.25 0.11 7.46
N THR A 365 -5.02 0.28 7.90
CA THR A 365 -4.16 1.43 7.58
C THR A 365 -2.79 0.93 7.16
N VAL A 366 -2.18 1.59 6.19
CA VAL A 366 -0.77 1.40 5.85
C VAL A 366 -0.04 2.73 5.97
N LEU A 367 0.99 2.76 6.80
CA LEU A 367 1.69 3.99 7.17
C LEU A 367 2.80 4.31 6.18
N TRP A 368 2.77 5.48 5.59
CA TRP A 368 3.85 6.09 4.86
C TRP A 368 4.61 7.04 5.78
N TYR A 369 5.79 6.72 6.21
CA TYR A 369 6.47 5.47 6.04
C TYR A 369 7.04 5.00 7.40
N ALA A 370 7.59 3.79 7.46
CA ALA A 370 8.03 3.16 8.70
C ALA A 370 8.94 4.04 9.55
N LYS A 371 9.95 4.71 8.95
CA LYS A 371 10.88 5.56 9.70
C LYS A 371 10.16 6.73 10.38
N SER A 372 9.29 7.45 9.69
CA SER A 372 8.54 8.58 10.29
C SER A 372 7.67 8.13 11.46
N PHE A 373 7.11 6.91 11.38
CA PHE A 373 6.35 6.31 12.48
C PHE A 373 7.28 5.92 13.65
N CYS A 374 8.40 5.26 13.39
CA CYS A 374 9.38 4.88 14.41
C CYS A 374 9.99 6.11 15.11
N ASP A 375 10.24 7.19 14.38
CA ASP A 375 10.71 8.47 14.95
C ASP A 375 9.64 9.13 15.84
N ASN A 376 8.44 8.57 15.94
CA ASN A 376 7.30 9.06 16.74
C ASN A 376 6.99 10.54 16.47
N ILE A 377 7.05 10.97 15.22
CA ILE A 377 6.82 12.36 14.81
C ILE A 377 5.45 12.83 15.32
N GLY A 378 5.42 13.95 16.05
CA GLY A 378 4.20 14.51 16.62
C GLY A 378 3.46 13.57 17.59
N ASN A 379 4.15 12.64 18.24
CA ASN A 379 3.58 11.60 19.11
C ASN A 379 2.61 10.64 18.38
N TYR A 380 2.73 10.50 17.05
CA TYR A 380 1.84 9.66 16.25
C TYR A 380 1.88 8.19 16.71
N ALA A 381 3.07 7.59 16.79
CA ALA A 381 3.22 6.18 17.19
C ALA A 381 2.74 5.93 18.63
N ALA A 382 3.08 6.82 19.55
CA ALA A 382 2.62 6.74 20.94
C ALA A 382 1.09 6.80 21.03
N ALA A 383 0.43 7.72 20.29
CA ALA A 383 -1.02 7.82 20.28
C ALA A 383 -1.70 6.57 19.67
N MET A 384 -1.07 5.97 18.64
CA MET A 384 -1.56 4.70 18.09
C MET A 384 -1.42 3.56 19.10
N ARG A 385 -0.23 3.36 19.67
CA ARG A 385 0.06 2.30 20.65
C ARG A 385 -0.81 2.38 21.89
N ASP A 386 -0.91 3.56 22.50
CA ASP A 386 -1.56 3.72 23.79
C ASP A 386 -3.09 3.88 23.66
N GLY A 387 -3.57 4.22 22.46
CA GLY A 387 -4.97 4.44 22.12
C GLY A 387 -5.52 3.45 21.11
N TYR A 388 -5.41 3.77 19.81
CA TYR A 388 -6.13 3.07 18.74
C TYR A 388 -5.66 1.64 18.51
N TRP A 389 -4.37 1.35 18.68
CA TRP A 389 -3.75 0.03 18.49
C TRP A 389 -3.33 -0.64 19.81
N LYS A 390 -3.88 -0.18 20.92
CA LYS A 390 -3.57 -0.69 22.26
C LYS A 390 -3.64 -2.21 22.37
N TYR A 391 -4.57 -2.84 21.66
CA TYR A 391 -4.74 -4.29 21.66
C TYR A 391 -4.27 -4.88 20.31
N PRO A 392 -3.65 -6.08 20.32
CA PRO A 392 -3.31 -6.77 19.09
C PRO A 392 -4.54 -6.99 18.19
N ALA A 393 -4.35 -6.89 16.88
CA ALA A 393 -5.37 -7.23 15.89
C ALA A 393 -4.88 -8.37 14.99
N LEU A 394 -5.78 -9.29 14.68
CA LEU A 394 -5.57 -10.29 13.65
C LEU A 394 -5.69 -9.64 12.27
N GLN A 395 -5.06 -10.25 11.26
CA GLN A 395 -5.26 -9.85 9.87
C GLN A 395 -6.74 -9.97 9.45
N PRO A 396 -7.24 -9.09 8.55
CA PRO A 396 -8.55 -9.24 7.96
C PRO A 396 -8.70 -10.61 7.27
N LYS A 397 -9.87 -11.24 7.44
CA LYS A 397 -10.15 -12.51 6.78
C LYS A 397 -10.39 -12.26 5.28
N MET A 398 -9.71 -13.02 4.43
CA MET A 398 -9.92 -13.06 2.98
C MET A 398 -10.49 -14.43 2.59
N SER A 399 -11.81 -14.60 2.76
CA SER A 399 -12.48 -15.89 2.54
C SER A 399 -12.40 -16.39 1.09
N PHE A 400 -12.13 -15.50 0.14
CA PHE A 400 -11.92 -15.85 -1.26
C PHE A 400 -10.52 -16.44 -1.54
N ILE A 401 -9.57 -16.28 -0.61
CA ILE A 401 -8.25 -16.95 -0.65
C ILE A 401 -8.30 -18.24 0.16
N ASP A 402 -8.74 -18.17 1.42
CA ASP A 402 -8.90 -19.31 2.30
C ASP A 402 -10.02 -19.06 3.31
N ASP A 403 -11.06 -19.90 3.28
CA ASP A 403 -12.21 -19.84 4.20
C ASP A 403 -12.09 -20.84 5.36
N LYS A 404 -11.07 -21.73 5.34
CA LYS A 404 -10.89 -22.75 6.38
C LYS A 404 -10.37 -22.13 7.66
N ALA A 405 -11.04 -22.43 8.76
CA ALA A 405 -10.51 -22.10 10.07
C ALA A 405 -9.21 -22.87 10.33
N PRO A 406 -8.18 -22.24 10.91
CA PRO A 406 -6.98 -22.96 11.31
C PRO A 406 -7.36 -24.07 12.31
N LYS A 407 -6.72 -25.22 12.21
CA LYS A 407 -6.92 -26.33 13.14
C LYS A 407 -6.56 -25.86 14.56
N LYS A 408 -7.39 -26.22 15.56
CA LYS A 408 -7.06 -25.96 16.96
C LYS A 408 -5.68 -26.53 17.27
N PRO A 409 -4.80 -25.78 17.96
CA PRO A 409 -3.52 -26.31 18.41
C PRO A 409 -3.76 -27.59 19.23
N LYS A 410 -3.05 -28.65 18.95
CA LYS A 410 -3.24 -29.93 19.66
C LYS A 410 -2.78 -29.89 21.13
N HIS A 411 -1.84 -28.99 21.46
CA HIS A 411 -1.37 -28.75 22.83
C HIS A 411 -0.99 -27.25 22.98
N VAL A 412 -1.76 -26.51 23.74
CA VAL A 412 -1.30 -25.27 24.36
C VAL A 412 -0.98 -25.64 25.80
N LYS A 413 0.31 -25.79 26.13
CA LYS A 413 0.70 -25.78 27.55
C LYS A 413 0.58 -24.34 28.04
N PRO A 414 0.01 -24.11 29.22
CA PRO A 414 -0.09 -22.80 29.82
C PRO A 414 1.28 -22.18 30.07
#